data_2d24fb06942fea2459ed4e59aa541380
#
_entry.id   2d24fb06942fea2459ed4e59aa541380
#
_cell.length_a   1.000
_cell.length_b   1.000
_cell.length_c   1.000
_cell.angle_alpha   90.00
_cell.angle_beta   90.00
_cell.angle_gamma   90.00
#
_symmetry.space_group_name_H-M   'P 1'
#
loop_
_entity.id
_entity.type
_entity.pdbx_description
1 polymer ?
#
loop_
_entity_poly.entity_id
_entity_poly.type
_entity_poly.pdbx_seq_one_letter_code
_entity_poly.pdbx_strand_id
1 'polypeptide(L)'
;MITSKQRAYLRGLANSIPTIMQIGKGGIGENLIKTVSDALEARELIKLGVLENSMETPREVADALSEATGSDVVGVIGRKVILYRESVNHKKIEL
;
A
#
# COMPACT_ATOMS: atom_id res chain seq x y z
N MET A 1 9.47 -8.20 -7.64
CA MET A 1 9.42 -8.41 -6.18
C MET A 1 10.61 -7.72 -5.52
N ILE A 2 10.37 -7.01 -4.43
CA ILE A 2 11.45 -6.29 -3.74
C ILE A 2 12.24 -7.22 -2.82
N THR A 3 13.52 -6.91 -2.65
CA THR A 3 14.39 -7.63 -1.72
C THR A 3 14.15 -7.16 -0.29
N SER A 4 14.67 -7.89 0.70
CA SER A 4 14.57 -7.49 2.11
C SER A 4 15.23 -6.14 2.36
N LYS A 5 16.37 -5.89 1.70
CA LYS A 5 17.07 -4.61 1.81
C LYS A 5 16.25 -3.46 1.23
N GLN A 6 15.64 -3.68 0.06
CA GLN A 6 14.77 -2.68 -0.56
C GLN A 6 13.54 -2.43 0.29
N ARG A 7 12.95 -3.48 0.87
CA ARG A 7 11.81 -3.34 1.77
C ARG A 7 12.15 -2.48 2.98
N ALA A 8 13.31 -2.69 3.58
CA ALA A 8 13.75 -1.89 4.73
C ALA A 8 13.92 -0.42 4.36
N TYR A 9 14.49 -0.15 3.18
CA TYR A 9 14.63 1.21 2.67
C TYR A 9 13.27 1.88 2.48
N LEU A 10 12.34 1.17 1.83
CA LEU A 10 10.99 1.69 1.58
C LEU A 10 10.22 1.92 2.87
N ARG A 11 10.40 1.05 3.86
CA ARG A 11 9.76 1.22 5.16
C ARG A 11 10.26 2.50 5.84
N GLY A 12 11.55 2.80 5.70
CA GLY A 12 12.12 4.05 6.21
C GLY A 12 11.49 5.27 5.54
N LEU A 13 11.36 5.24 4.21
CA LEU A 13 10.70 6.33 3.48
C LEU A 13 9.26 6.51 3.92
N ALA A 14 8.55 5.41 4.21
CA ALA A 14 7.15 5.45 4.59
C ALA A 14 6.90 6.19 5.91
N ASN A 15 7.90 6.31 6.76
CA ASN A 15 7.76 7.05 8.02
C ASN A 15 7.44 8.52 7.81
N SER A 16 7.85 9.09 6.69
CA SER A 16 7.65 10.51 6.41
C SER A 16 6.49 10.80 5.46
N ILE A 17 5.76 9.79 5.00
CA ILE A 17 4.61 10.03 4.14
C ILE A 17 3.31 9.89 4.93
N PRO A 18 2.27 10.64 4.55
CA PRO A 18 0.99 10.56 5.25
C PRO A 18 0.18 9.35 4.81
N THR A 19 -0.77 8.94 5.66
CA THR A 19 -1.80 7.98 5.27
C THR A 19 -2.73 8.66 4.27
N ILE A 20 -2.88 8.09 3.08
CA ILE A 20 -3.63 8.74 2.01
C ILE A 20 -5.10 8.33 1.95
N MET A 21 -5.45 7.20 2.55
CA MET A 21 -6.85 6.75 2.61
C MET A 21 -7.06 5.77 3.75
N GLN A 22 -8.33 5.61 4.13
CA GLN A 22 -8.73 4.69 5.20
C GLN A 22 -9.64 3.62 4.60
N ILE A 23 -9.45 2.39 5.04
CA ILE A 23 -10.28 1.27 4.61
C ILE A 23 -11.15 0.86 5.80
N GLY A 24 -12.46 0.94 5.60
CA GLY A 24 -13.41 0.68 6.66
C GLY A 24 -14.37 -0.44 6.32
N LYS A 25 -15.60 -0.30 6.80
CA LYS A 25 -16.64 -1.32 6.71
C LYS A 25 -17.00 -1.73 5.28
N GLY A 26 -16.81 -0.84 4.31
CA GLY A 26 -17.07 -1.14 2.91
C GLY A 26 -16.16 -2.20 2.31
N GLY A 27 -15.03 -2.47 2.94
CA GLY A 27 -14.12 -3.51 2.53
C GLY A 27 -13.39 -3.20 1.24
N ILE A 28 -12.98 -4.27 0.54
CA ILE A 28 -12.17 -4.17 -0.67
C ILE A 28 -13.06 -4.49 -1.87
N GLY A 29 -13.35 -3.48 -2.67
CA GLY A 29 -14.13 -3.62 -3.89
C GLY A 29 -13.37 -3.06 -5.08
N GLU A 30 -13.98 -3.15 -6.26
CA GLU A 30 -13.35 -2.72 -7.50
C GLU A 30 -12.94 -1.24 -7.48
N ASN A 31 -13.79 -0.38 -6.91
CA ASN A 31 -13.49 1.05 -6.83
C ASN A 31 -12.26 1.32 -5.96
N LEU A 32 -12.15 0.61 -4.84
CA LEU A 32 -10.99 0.76 -3.97
C LEU A 32 -9.74 0.27 -4.67
N ILE A 33 -9.80 -0.89 -5.33
CA ILE A 33 -8.66 -1.45 -6.04
C ILE A 33 -8.17 -0.46 -7.10
N LYS A 34 -9.09 0.12 -7.87
CA LYS A 34 -8.74 1.12 -8.88
C LYS A 34 -8.09 2.35 -8.25
N THR A 35 -8.65 2.84 -7.16
CA THR A 35 -8.11 4.02 -6.46
C THR A 35 -6.70 3.73 -5.93
N VAL A 36 -6.48 2.56 -5.37
CA VAL A 36 -5.16 2.15 -4.86
C VAL A 36 -4.17 2.03 -6.02
N SER A 37 -4.59 1.41 -7.12
CA SER A 37 -3.73 1.26 -8.30
C SER A 37 -3.34 2.62 -8.88
N ASP A 38 -4.28 3.55 -8.97
CA ASP A 38 -4.00 4.90 -9.44
C ASP A 38 -3.03 5.64 -8.51
N ALA A 39 -3.19 5.46 -7.20
CA ALA A 39 -2.29 6.08 -6.22
C ALA A 39 -0.88 5.50 -6.34
N LEU A 40 -0.76 4.19 -6.56
CA LEU A 40 0.55 3.56 -6.76
C LEU A 40 1.22 4.08 -8.03
N GLU A 41 0.46 4.25 -9.11
CA GLU A 41 1.01 4.80 -10.34
C GLU A 41 1.52 6.22 -10.14
N ALA A 42 0.79 7.03 -9.37
CA ALA A 42 1.16 8.42 -9.14
C ALA A 42 2.28 8.61 -8.11
N ARG A 43 2.37 7.72 -7.12
CA ARG A 43 3.24 7.92 -5.94
C ARG A 43 4.28 6.84 -5.72
N GLU A 44 4.10 5.66 -6.28
CA GLU A 44 4.90 4.44 -6.10
C GLU A 44 4.84 3.85 -4.69
N LEU A 45 5.01 4.66 -3.65
CA LEU A 45 4.95 4.21 -2.26
C LEU A 45 3.77 4.89 -1.58
N ILE A 46 2.87 4.09 -1.03
CA ILE A 46 1.67 4.61 -0.37
C ILE A 46 1.46 3.97 1.00
N LYS A 47 0.79 4.69 1.86
CA LYS A 47 0.45 4.24 3.20
C LYS A 47 -1.06 4.34 3.38
N LEU A 48 -1.69 3.25 3.81
CA LEU A 48 -3.13 3.15 4.00
C LEU A 48 -3.42 2.83 5.46
N GLY A 49 -4.56 3.29 5.96
CA GLY A 49 -5.03 2.92 7.29
C GLY A 49 -6.18 1.94 7.19
N VAL A 50 -6.24 0.99 8.10
CA VAL A 50 -7.35 0.04 8.19
C VAL A 50 -8.12 0.34 9.46
N LEU A 51 -9.36 0.78 9.32
CA LEU A 51 -10.19 1.15 10.46
C LEU A 51 -10.61 -0.09 11.25
N GLU A 52 -10.92 0.09 12.53
CA GLU A 52 -11.32 -1.03 13.40
C GLU A 52 -12.60 -1.71 12.93
N ASN A 53 -13.49 -0.98 12.24
CA ASN A 53 -14.73 -1.55 11.75
C ASN A 53 -14.57 -2.27 10.40
N SER A 54 -13.36 -2.39 9.88
CA SER A 54 -13.11 -3.19 8.68
C SER A 54 -13.34 -4.67 8.99
N MET A 55 -13.93 -5.38 8.04
CA MET A 55 -14.14 -6.82 8.16
C MET A 55 -12.82 -7.58 8.05
N GLU A 56 -11.85 -7.03 7.32
CA GLU A 56 -10.55 -7.64 7.13
C GLU A 56 -9.53 -7.05 8.10
N THR A 57 -8.56 -7.88 8.50
CA THR A 57 -7.43 -7.40 9.30
C THR A 57 -6.49 -6.60 8.40
N PRO A 58 -5.60 -5.77 8.99
CA PRO A 58 -4.61 -5.05 8.17
C PRO A 58 -3.77 -5.98 7.29
N ARG A 59 -3.40 -7.16 7.78
CA ARG A 59 -2.63 -8.11 6.98
C ARG A 59 -3.44 -8.64 5.80
N GLU A 60 -4.71 -8.94 6.03
CA GLU A 60 -5.59 -9.42 4.96
C GLU A 60 -5.78 -8.34 3.89
N VAL A 61 -5.93 -7.08 4.32
CA VAL A 61 -6.05 -5.95 3.39
C VAL A 61 -4.78 -5.81 2.56
N ALA A 62 -3.62 -5.88 3.20
CA ALA A 62 -2.33 -5.76 2.51
C ALA A 62 -2.17 -6.83 1.44
N ASP A 63 -2.44 -8.07 1.79
CA ASP A 63 -2.28 -9.19 0.86
C ASP A 63 -3.27 -9.10 -0.30
N ALA A 64 -4.53 -8.76 -0.02
CA ALA A 64 -5.55 -8.64 -1.06
C ALA A 64 -5.25 -7.52 -2.03
N LEU A 65 -4.83 -6.35 -1.53
CA LEU A 65 -4.51 -5.22 -2.39
C LEU A 65 -3.22 -5.44 -3.18
N SER A 66 -2.23 -6.06 -2.56
CA SER A 66 -0.98 -6.41 -3.25
C SER A 66 -1.27 -7.32 -4.44
N GLU A 67 -2.06 -8.35 -4.23
CA GLU A 67 -2.42 -9.28 -5.30
C GLU A 67 -3.23 -8.58 -6.40
N ALA A 68 -4.21 -7.77 -6.02
CA ALA A 68 -5.11 -7.12 -6.98
C ALA A 68 -4.42 -6.04 -7.81
N THR A 69 -3.41 -5.37 -7.27
CA THR A 69 -2.75 -4.24 -7.94
C THR A 69 -1.37 -4.59 -8.50
N GLY A 70 -0.85 -5.77 -8.19
CA GLY A 70 0.50 -6.15 -8.60
C GLY A 70 1.57 -5.39 -7.83
N SER A 71 1.28 -5.00 -6.59
CA SER A 71 2.22 -4.29 -5.74
C SER A 71 2.87 -5.21 -4.72
N ASP A 72 3.92 -4.73 -4.05
CA ASP A 72 4.59 -5.44 -2.98
C ASP A 72 4.16 -4.89 -1.63
N VAL A 73 3.96 -5.78 -0.66
CA VAL A 73 3.71 -5.35 0.72
C VAL A 73 5.04 -4.96 1.34
N VAL A 74 5.21 -3.69 1.63
CA VAL A 74 6.42 -3.18 2.29
C VAL A 74 6.37 -3.48 3.78
N GLY A 75 5.21 -3.30 4.39
CA GLY A 75 5.03 -3.61 5.80
C GLY A 75 3.59 -3.43 6.26
N VAL A 76 3.29 -4.05 7.39
CA VAL A 76 2.03 -3.86 8.09
C VAL A 76 2.41 -3.51 9.52
N ILE A 77 2.13 -2.28 9.93
CA ILE A 77 2.53 -1.77 11.25
C ILE A 77 1.28 -1.27 11.97
N GLY A 78 0.85 -2.00 13.00
CA GLY A 78 -0.40 -1.71 13.66
C GLY A 78 -1.54 -1.82 12.66
N ARG A 79 -2.26 -0.72 12.47
CA ARG A 79 -3.37 -0.67 11.52
C ARG A 79 -2.99 0.07 10.23
N LYS A 80 -1.69 0.21 9.96
CA LYS A 80 -1.20 0.85 8.73
C LYS A 80 -0.63 -0.19 7.79
N VAL A 81 -0.92 -0.03 6.51
CA VAL A 81 -0.44 -0.91 5.43
C VAL A 81 0.39 -0.05 4.48
N ILE A 82 1.57 -0.54 4.13
CA ILE A 82 2.49 0.16 3.23
C ILE A 82 2.69 -0.71 1.99
N LEU A 83 2.39 -0.14 0.83
CA LEU A 83 2.50 -0.82 -0.46
C LEU A 83 3.42 -0.05 -1.39
N TYR A 84 4.11 -0.79 -2.26
CA TYR A 84 5.00 -0.22 -3.27
C TYR A 84 4.78 -0.89 -4.62
N ARG A 85 4.77 -0.09 -5.69
CA ARG A 85 4.80 -0.58 -7.07
C ARG A 85 5.52 0.47 -7.92
N GLU A 86 6.49 0.01 -8.73
CA GLU A 86 7.18 0.93 -9.62
C GLU A 86 6.20 1.53 -10.62
N SER A 87 6.23 2.85 -10.76
CA SER A 87 5.36 3.56 -11.68
C SER A 87 5.87 3.41 -13.11
N VAL A 88 4.94 3.34 -14.05
CA VAL A 88 5.27 3.30 -15.47
C VAL A 88 5.65 4.70 -15.96
N ASN A 89 4.89 5.72 -15.57
CA ASN A 89 5.05 7.07 -16.10
C ASN A 89 5.54 8.11 -15.10
N HIS A 90 5.59 7.79 -13.81
CA HIS A 90 5.90 8.76 -12.76
C HIS A 90 6.91 8.21 -11.76
N LYS A 91 7.95 7.54 -12.27
CA LYS A 91 8.95 6.93 -11.40
C LYS A 91 9.64 7.99 -10.54
N LYS A 92 9.66 7.78 -9.22
CA LYS A 92 10.20 8.71 -8.24
C LYS A 92 11.25 8.08 -7.35
N ILE A 93 11.17 6.77 -7.13
CA ILE A 93 12.01 6.06 -6.17
C ILE A 93 12.99 5.17 -6.91
N GLU A 94 14.26 5.36 -6.62
CA GLU A 94 15.33 4.51 -7.17
C GLU A 94 15.65 3.40 -6.17
N LEU A 95 15.57 2.16 -6.62
CA LEU A 95 15.91 1.00 -5.78
C LEU A 95 17.19 0.31 -6.22
#